data_7dfe3ad12a870df7ae9e25e2617d16f1
#
_entry.id   7dfe3ad12a870df7ae9e25e2617d16f1
#
_cell.length_a   1.000
_cell.length_b   1.000
_cell.length_c   1.000
_cell.angle_alpha   90.00
_cell.angle_beta   90.00
_cell.angle_gamma   90.00
#
_symmetry.space_group_name_H-M   'P 1'
#
loop_
_entity.id
_entity.type
_entity.pdbx_description
1 polymer ?
#
loop_
_entity_poly.entity_id
_entity_poly.type
_entity_poly.pdbx_seq_one_letter_code
_entity_poly.pdbx_strand_id
1 'polypeptide(L)'
;VTWESLAFQPQFTATASNIGYGWWSHDIGGHMFGYRNEELEARWYQLGAFSPINRLHSSNSPFSGKEPWNFNRDVSAAMVDALRLRHAMMPYLYTMNYRAAEAGRPLVEPMYWQNPDTPDAYEVPDEFRFGTELVVAPIVSPDDAAACRGRADAWLPQGEWFDFFDGRRYVSSDAAGRRLEVWRSLDRTPVFAKAGAIVPL
;
A
#
# COMPACT_ATOMS: atom_id res chain seq x y z
N VAL A 1 -18.67 -4.21 0.30
CA VAL A 1 -17.52 -3.30 0.16
C VAL A 1 -17.60 -2.24 1.25
N THR A 2 -16.67 -2.24 2.19
CA THR A 2 -16.64 -1.33 3.33
C THR A 2 -15.19 -0.98 3.68
N TRP A 3 -14.99 -0.01 4.56
CA TRP A 3 -13.67 0.35 5.08
C TRP A 3 -13.02 -0.83 5.83
N GLU A 4 -13.78 -1.64 6.56
CA GLU A 4 -13.26 -2.82 7.24
C GLU A 4 -12.76 -3.87 6.23
N SER A 5 -13.43 -4.00 5.06
CA SER A 5 -12.98 -4.89 4.01
C SER A 5 -11.69 -4.39 3.33
N LEU A 6 -11.45 -3.08 3.25
CA LEU A 6 -10.18 -2.52 2.84
C LEU A 6 -9.10 -2.72 3.91
N ALA A 7 -9.40 -2.42 5.18
CA ALA A 7 -8.46 -2.53 6.29
C ALA A 7 -7.94 -3.97 6.48
N PHE A 8 -8.73 -4.97 6.14
CA PHE A 8 -8.30 -6.37 6.16
C PHE A 8 -7.19 -6.70 5.14
N GLN A 9 -7.15 -6.00 3.99
CA GLN A 9 -6.30 -6.40 2.86
C GLN A 9 -4.79 -6.29 3.11
N PRO A 10 -4.24 -5.21 3.71
CA PRO A 10 -2.80 -5.09 3.91
C PRO A 10 -2.24 -6.21 4.78
N GLN A 11 -2.85 -6.41 5.96
CA GLN A 11 -2.44 -7.44 6.90
C GLN A 11 -2.54 -8.83 6.28
N PHE A 12 -3.66 -9.15 5.63
CA PHE A 12 -3.83 -10.45 4.98
C PHE A 12 -2.80 -10.67 3.88
N THR A 13 -2.57 -9.68 3.02
CA THR A 13 -1.59 -9.75 1.92
C THR A 13 -0.18 -9.98 2.44
N ALA A 14 0.22 -9.25 3.48
CA ALA A 14 1.55 -9.39 4.07
C ALA A 14 1.72 -10.76 4.75
N THR A 15 0.74 -11.18 5.55
CA THR A 15 0.82 -12.45 6.32
C THR A 15 0.63 -13.68 5.44
N ALA A 16 0.00 -13.59 4.27
CA ALA A 16 -0.07 -14.67 3.28
C ALA A 16 1.33 -15.13 2.83
N SER A 17 2.31 -14.24 2.85
CA SER A 17 3.71 -14.56 2.56
C SER A 17 4.33 -15.51 3.58
N ASN A 18 3.84 -15.59 4.82
CA ASN A 18 4.32 -16.53 5.85
C ASN A 18 4.14 -18.01 5.46
N ILE A 19 3.17 -18.28 4.59
CA ILE A 19 2.87 -19.64 4.11
C ILE A 19 3.24 -19.83 2.64
N GLY A 20 4.07 -18.93 2.08
CA GLY A 20 4.50 -18.99 0.69
C GLY A 20 3.43 -18.54 -0.33
N TYR A 21 2.34 -17.92 0.12
CA TYR A 21 1.27 -17.41 -0.74
C TYR A 21 1.53 -15.94 -1.12
N GLY A 22 2.67 -15.69 -1.76
CA GLY A 22 3.12 -14.34 -2.12
C GLY A 22 2.45 -13.73 -3.35
N TRP A 23 1.79 -14.54 -4.18
CA TRP A 23 1.00 -14.12 -5.33
C TRP A 23 -0.48 -14.03 -4.94
N TRP A 24 -0.82 -12.97 -4.25
CA TRP A 24 -2.16 -12.69 -3.77
C TRP A 24 -2.81 -11.57 -4.57
N SER A 25 -4.08 -11.72 -4.88
CA SER A 25 -4.91 -10.70 -5.52
C SER A 25 -6.16 -10.46 -4.71
N HIS A 26 -6.27 -9.28 -4.12
CA HIS A 26 -7.58 -8.79 -3.66
C HIS A 26 -8.33 -8.16 -4.83
N ASP A 27 -9.65 -8.07 -4.70
CA ASP A 27 -10.50 -7.39 -5.67
C ASP A 27 -10.49 -5.88 -5.37
N ILE A 28 -9.77 -5.09 -6.18
CA ILE A 28 -9.66 -3.65 -6.00
C ILE A 28 -11.06 -3.05 -6.05
N GLY A 29 -11.42 -2.29 -5.00
CA GLY A 29 -12.74 -1.74 -4.78
C GLY A 29 -13.74 -2.73 -4.19
N GLY A 30 -13.31 -3.95 -3.82
CA GLY A 30 -14.14 -5.02 -3.28
C GLY A 30 -15.02 -5.72 -4.32
N HIS A 31 -15.34 -7.01 -4.12
CA HIS A 31 -16.03 -7.81 -5.11
C HIS A 31 -17.54 -7.54 -5.18
N MET A 32 -18.25 -7.71 -4.07
CA MET A 32 -19.70 -7.62 -4.00
C MET A 32 -20.18 -7.10 -2.63
N PHE A 33 -21.43 -6.72 -2.56
CA PHE A 33 -22.09 -6.12 -1.41
C PHE A 33 -21.51 -4.75 -1.02
N GLY A 34 -22.22 -4.04 -0.16
CA GLY A 34 -21.87 -2.68 0.25
C GLY A 34 -22.43 -1.60 -0.67
N TYR A 35 -21.89 -0.43 -0.54
CA TYR A 35 -22.30 0.76 -1.28
C TYR A 35 -21.11 1.42 -1.94
N ARG A 36 -21.37 2.20 -2.96
CA ARG A 36 -20.34 2.99 -3.62
C ARG A 36 -19.83 4.08 -2.68
N ASN A 37 -18.53 4.08 -2.44
CA ASN A 37 -17.83 5.11 -1.71
C ASN A 37 -16.61 5.54 -2.52
N GLU A 38 -16.60 6.79 -2.94
CA GLU A 38 -15.60 7.30 -3.87
C GLU A 38 -14.21 7.40 -3.23
N GLU A 39 -14.12 7.84 -1.99
CA GLU A 39 -12.86 7.89 -1.26
C GLU A 39 -12.28 6.48 -1.02
N LEU A 40 -13.11 5.55 -0.53
CA LEU A 40 -12.73 4.16 -0.33
C LEU A 40 -12.14 3.55 -1.60
N GLU A 41 -12.75 3.84 -2.76
CA GLU A 41 -12.27 3.34 -4.04
C GLU A 41 -10.88 3.88 -4.37
N ALA A 42 -10.64 5.19 -4.23
CA ALA A 42 -9.33 5.79 -4.44
C ALA A 42 -8.26 5.17 -3.53
N ARG A 43 -8.57 4.99 -2.23
CA ARG A 43 -7.65 4.35 -1.28
C ARG A 43 -7.36 2.89 -1.64
N TRP A 44 -8.36 2.17 -2.14
CA TRP A 44 -8.15 0.80 -2.61
C TRP A 44 -7.27 0.72 -3.87
N TYR A 45 -7.41 1.67 -4.79
CA TYR A 45 -6.52 1.78 -5.95
C TYR A 45 -5.06 2.06 -5.53
N GLN A 46 -4.86 2.92 -4.54
CA GLN A 46 -3.54 3.20 -3.99
C GLN A 46 -2.91 1.95 -3.37
N LEU A 47 -3.66 1.20 -2.56
CA LEU A 47 -3.22 -0.10 -2.05
C LEU A 47 -2.94 -1.08 -3.20
N GLY A 48 -3.79 -1.10 -4.23
CA GLY A 48 -3.63 -1.94 -5.41
C GLY A 48 -2.33 -1.68 -6.17
N ALA A 49 -1.88 -0.42 -6.23
CA ALA A 49 -0.60 -0.08 -6.85
C ALA A 49 0.59 -0.74 -6.15
N PHE A 50 0.49 -0.96 -4.83
CA PHE A 50 1.50 -1.62 -4.00
C PHE A 50 1.10 -3.03 -3.56
N SER A 51 0.32 -3.73 -4.38
CA SER A 51 -0.08 -5.11 -4.14
C SER A 51 0.63 -6.06 -5.12
N PRO A 52 0.74 -7.36 -4.83
CA PRO A 52 1.37 -8.32 -5.75
C PRO A 52 0.70 -8.31 -7.13
N ILE A 53 -0.62 -8.40 -7.15
CA ILE A 53 -1.42 -8.36 -8.37
C ILE A 53 -2.37 -7.15 -8.30
N ASN A 54 -2.32 -6.31 -9.33
CA ASN A 54 -3.23 -5.19 -9.50
C ASN A 54 -4.38 -5.61 -10.41
N ARG A 55 -5.55 -5.86 -9.84
CA ARG A 55 -6.72 -6.35 -10.57
C ARG A 55 -8.01 -5.69 -10.09
N LEU A 56 -8.69 -5.02 -11.01
CA LEU A 56 -10.06 -4.60 -10.79
C LEU A 56 -10.99 -5.81 -10.93
N HIS A 57 -11.90 -5.99 -10.01
CA HIS A 57 -12.90 -7.04 -10.09
C HIS A 57 -14.17 -6.66 -9.34
N SER A 58 -15.31 -7.01 -9.91
CA SER A 58 -16.63 -6.78 -9.31
C SER A 58 -17.63 -7.80 -9.82
N SER A 59 -18.82 -7.81 -9.21
CA SER A 59 -19.98 -8.53 -9.73
C SER A 59 -20.39 -7.98 -11.10
N ASN A 60 -21.04 -8.82 -11.91
CA ASN A 60 -21.59 -8.42 -13.20
C ASN A 60 -22.82 -7.50 -13.03
N SER A 61 -22.58 -6.22 -12.81
CA SER A 61 -23.60 -5.20 -12.69
C SER A 61 -23.12 -3.87 -13.28
N PRO A 62 -23.92 -3.21 -14.11
CA PRO A 62 -23.58 -1.89 -14.65
C PRO A 62 -23.45 -0.80 -13.56
N PHE A 63 -23.98 -1.05 -12.36
CA PHE A 63 -23.90 -0.12 -11.23
C PHE A 63 -22.67 -0.34 -10.35
N SER A 64 -21.88 -1.38 -10.59
CA SER A 64 -20.66 -1.69 -9.86
C SER A 64 -19.37 -1.41 -10.64
N GLY A 65 -19.44 -0.56 -11.65
CA GLY A 65 -18.27 -0.12 -12.43
C GLY A 65 -17.28 0.60 -11.55
N LYS A 66 -16.02 0.16 -11.61
CA LYS A 66 -14.92 0.64 -10.75
C LYS A 66 -13.85 1.36 -11.54
N GLU A 67 -14.06 1.55 -12.81
CA GLU A 67 -13.12 2.25 -13.67
C GLU A 67 -13.09 3.75 -13.32
N PRO A 68 -11.91 4.40 -13.41
CA PRO A 68 -11.73 5.78 -12.97
C PRO A 68 -12.76 6.79 -13.54
N TRP A 69 -13.17 6.61 -14.79
CA TRP A 69 -14.13 7.52 -15.44
C TRP A 69 -15.56 7.46 -14.88
N ASN A 70 -15.85 6.52 -13.99
CA ASN A 70 -17.15 6.40 -13.32
C ASN A 70 -17.24 7.24 -12.03
N PHE A 71 -16.15 7.91 -11.64
CA PHE A 71 -16.02 8.63 -10.37
C PHE A 71 -15.90 10.14 -10.59
N ASN A 72 -16.02 10.92 -9.51
CA ASN A 72 -15.78 12.35 -9.58
C ASN A 72 -14.33 12.66 -10.01
N ARG A 73 -14.08 13.90 -10.39
CA ARG A 73 -12.81 14.32 -10.98
C ARG A 73 -11.59 14.02 -10.10
N ASP A 74 -11.68 14.30 -8.80
CA ASP A 74 -10.53 14.21 -7.90
C ASP A 74 -10.21 12.75 -7.57
N VAL A 75 -11.24 11.95 -7.34
CA VAL A 75 -11.11 10.48 -7.16
C VAL A 75 -10.59 9.83 -8.44
N SER A 76 -11.16 10.17 -9.59
CA SER A 76 -10.69 9.68 -10.89
C SER A 76 -9.22 10.00 -11.12
N ALA A 77 -8.78 11.23 -10.80
CA ALA A 77 -7.38 11.61 -10.92
C ALA A 77 -6.47 10.76 -10.01
N ALA A 78 -6.83 10.61 -8.73
CA ALA A 78 -6.07 9.77 -7.78
C ALA A 78 -5.98 8.31 -8.25
N MET A 79 -7.06 7.75 -8.78
CA MET A 79 -7.10 6.38 -9.32
C MET A 79 -6.19 6.23 -10.55
N VAL A 80 -6.27 7.18 -11.48
CA VAL A 80 -5.43 7.19 -12.70
C VAL A 80 -3.95 7.31 -12.35
N ASP A 81 -3.61 8.15 -11.39
CA ASP A 81 -2.22 8.33 -10.96
C ASP A 81 -1.68 7.06 -10.27
N ALA A 82 -2.50 6.36 -9.48
CA ALA A 82 -2.14 5.06 -8.89
C ALA A 82 -1.87 4.01 -9.99
N LEU A 83 -2.71 3.94 -11.03
CA LEU A 83 -2.49 3.01 -12.15
C LEU A 83 -1.25 3.36 -12.97
N ARG A 84 -1.01 4.66 -13.24
CA ARG A 84 0.20 5.11 -13.94
C ARG A 84 1.46 4.79 -13.14
N LEU A 85 1.44 5.04 -11.84
CA LEU A 85 2.53 4.68 -10.95
C LEU A 85 2.79 3.17 -10.99
N ARG A 86 1.74 2.34 -10.88
CA ARG A 86 1.86 0.88 -10.99
C ARG A 86 2.51 0.47 -12.30
N HIS A 87 2.13 1.10 -13.40
CA HIS A 87 2.72 0.82 -14.71
C HIS A 87 4.19 1.26 -14.80
N ALA A 88 4.51 2.45 -14.28
CA ALA A 88 5.89 2.94 -14.23
C ALA A 88 6.81 2.02 -13.40
N MET A 89 6.29 1.42 -12.31
CA MET A 89 7.05 0.46 -11.49
C MET A 89 7.28 -0.90 -12.14
N MET A 90 6.90 -1.15 -13.38
CA MET A 90 7.07 -2.47 -14.03
C MET A 90 8.51 -3.01 -13.96
N PRO A 91 9.58 -2.22 -14.17
CA PRO A 91 10.95 -2.71 -14.04
C PRO A 91 11.29 -3.15 -12.62
N TYR A 92 10.82 -2.38 -11.62
CA TYR A 92 10.98 -2.73 -10.20
C TYR A 92 10.23 -4.03 -9.87
N LEU A 93 8.99 -4.14 -10.29
CA LEU A 93 8.14 -5.32 -10.07
C LEU A 93 8.72 -6.58 -10.73
N TYR A 94 9.22 -6.45 -11.95
CA TYR A 94 9.88 -7.55 -12.64
C TYR A 94 11.10 -8.06 -11.86
N THR A 95 11.93 -7.14 -11.38
CA THR A 95 13.11 -7.48 -10.57
C THR A 95 12.72 -8.17 -9.27
N MET A 96 11.68 -7.68 -8.58
CA MET A 96 11.21 -8.31 -7.34
C MET A 96 10.58 -9.68 -7.59
N ASN A 97 9.89 -9.86 -8.71
CA ASN A 97 9.33 -11.16 -9.09
C ASN A 97 10.42 -12.16 -9.50
N TYR A 98 11.48 -11.71 -10.16
CA TYR A 98 12.66 -12.53 -10.39
C TYR A 98 13.27 -13.00 -9.07
N ARG A 99 13.45 -12.09 -8.11
CA ARG A 99 13.92 -12.42 -6.76
C ARG A 99 13.00 -13.43 -6.06
N ALA A 100 11.69 -13.28 -6.22
CA ALA A 100 10.73 -14.22 -5.64
C ALA A 100 10.89 -15.64 -6.24
N ALA A 101 11.11 -15.74 -7.54
CA ALA A 101 11.31 -17.01 -8.23
C ALA A 101 12.63 -17.69 -7.82
N GLU A 102 13.74 -16.93 -7.75
CA GLU A 102 15.07 -17.48 -7.50
C GLU A 102 15.36 -17.72 -6.00
N ALA A 103 14.87 -16.84 -5.12
CA ALA A 103 15.21 -16.86 -3.71
C ALA A 103 14.02 -17.10 -2.77
N GLY A 104 12.82 -17.32 -3.30
CA GLY A 104 11.61 -17.50 -2.51
C GLY A 104 11.19 -16.26 -1.69
N ARG A 105 11.68 -15.07 -2.07
CA ARG A 105 11.41 -13.81 -1.35
C ARG A 105 10.23 -13.09 -1.99
N PRO A 106 9.05 -13.04 -1.36
CA PRO A 106 7.86 -12.43 -1.95
C PRO A 106 8.02 -10.91 -2.12
N LEU A 107 7.18 -10.32 -2.97
CA LEU A 107 7.13 -8.88 -3.20
C LEU A 107 6.66 -8.13 -1.95
N VAL A 108 5.67 -8.67 -1.24
CA VAL A 108 5.11 -8.10 -0.02
C VAL A 108 5.57 -8.93 1.18
N GLU A 109 6.23 -8.27 2.12
CA GLU A 109 6.72 -8.91 3.35
C GLU A 109 6.17 -8.15 4.57
N PRO A 110 5.70 -8.85 5.63
CA PRO A 110 5.36 -8.18 6.88
C PRO A 110 6.60 -7.56 7.51
N MET A 111 6.42 -6.47 8.27
CA MET A 111 7.53 -5.69 8.84
C MET A 111 8.45 -6.53 9.73
N TYR A 112 7.89 -7.49 10.46
CA TYR A 112 8.66 -8.34 11.38
C TYR A 112 9.61 -9.34 10.70
N TRP A 113 9.49 -9.61 9.40
CA TRP A 113 10.43 -10.54 8.72
C TRP A 113 11.89 -10.06 8.75
N GLN A 114 12.09 -8.76 8.66
CA GLN A 114 13.44 -8.18 8.73
C GLN A 114 13.77 -7.60 10.11
N ASN A 115 12.77 -7.53 11.00
CA ASN A 115 12.90 -6.97 12.34
C ASN A 115 12.20 -7.88 13.38
N PRO A 116 12.59 -9.20 13.46
CA PRO A 116 11.86 -10.17 14.27
C PRO A 116 11.96 -9.91 15.77
N ASP A 117 13.03 -9.26 16.21
CA ASP A 117 13.29 -8.98 17.62
C ASP A 117 12.76 -7.61 18.06
N THR A 118 12.08 -6.88 17.18
CA THR A 118 11.54 -5.55 17.47
C THR A 118 10.03 -5.62 17.66
N PRO A 119 9.51 -5.42 18.89
CA PRO A 119 8.08 -5.51 19.18
C PRO A 119 7.22 -4.59 18.28
N ASP A 120 7.67 -3.37 18.01
CA ASP A 120 6.97 -2.39 17.19
C ASP A 120 6.69 -2.88 15.75
N ALA A 121 7.52 -3.79 15.23
CA ALA A 121 7.31 -4.37 13.90
C ALA A 121 6.06 -5.27 13.81
N TYR A 122 5.53 -5.73 14.95
CA TYR A 122 4.30 -6.52 15.06
C TYR A 122 3.06 -5.68 15.34
N GLU A 123 3.25 -4.41 15.73
CA GLU A 123 2.19 -3.50 16.12
C GLU A 123 1.72 -2.58 14.97
N VAL A 124 2.17 -2.84 13.75
CA VAL A 124 1.79 -2.11 12.53
C VAL A 124 1.24 -3.09 11.47
N PRO A 125 0.09 -3.72 11.74
CA PRO A 125 -0.43 -4.80 10.90
C PRO A 125 -0.73 -4.36 9.46
N ASP A 126 -1.07 -3.09 9.25
CA ASP A 126 -1.41 -2.55 7.93
C ASP A 126 -0.18 -2.13 7.12
N GLU A 127 0.98 -2.04 7.78
CA GLU A 127 2.23 -1.65 7.15
C GLU A 127 2.99 -2.87 6.63
N PHE A 128 3.63 -2.71 5.49
CA PHE A 128 4.40 -3.81 4.89
C PHE A 128 5.58 -3.30 4.06
N ARG A 129 6.55 -4.18 3.88
CA ARG A 129 7.62 -3.96 2.89
C ARG A 129 7.14 -4.34 1.51
N PHE A 130 7.43 -3.47 0.55
CA PHE A 130 7.16 -3.69 -0.86
C PHE A 130 8.47 -3.81 -1.62
N GLY A 131 8.89 -5.03 -1.88
CA GLY A 131 10.21 -5.34 -2.40
C GLY A 131 11.32 -5.05 -1.38
N THR A 132 12.51 -4.70 -1.89
CA THR A 132 13.69 -4.43 -1.06
C THR A 132 13.80 -2.98 -0.60
N GLU A 133 13.12 -2.05 -1.29
CA GLU A 133 13.43 -0.63 -1.17
C GLU A 133 12.34 0.18 -0.46
N LEU A 134 11.09 -0.30 -0.46
CA LEU A 134 9.95 0.48 -0.03
C LEU A 134 9.28 -0.09 1.23
N VAL A 135 8.75 0.82 2.04
CA VAL A 135 7.79 0.55 3.12
C VAL A 135 6.51 1.29 2.78
N VAL A 136 5.38 0.60 2.84
CA VAL A 136 4.05 1.13 2.52
C VAL A 136 3.17 1.06 3.75
N ALA A 137 2.61 2.20 4.17
CA ALA A 137 1.64 2.30 5.25
C ALA A 137 0.31 2.83 4.67
N PRO A 138 -0.54 1.96 4.12
CA PRO A 138 -1.73 2.39 3.41
C PRO A 138 -2.75 3.05 4.33
N ILE A 139 -3.51 4.00 3.79
CA ILE A 139 -4.64 4.60 4.48
C ILE A 139 -5.83 3.66 4.28
N VAL A 140 -6.34 3.13 5.38
CA VAL A 140 -7.41 2.12 5.41
C VAL A 140 -8.65 2.56 6.20
N SER A 141 -8.74 3.84 6.50
CA SER A 141 -9.87 4.47 7.19
C SER A 141 -10.30 5.74 6.46
N PRO A 142 -11.53 6.21 6.66
CA PRO A 142 -11.99 7.47 6.08
C PRO A 142 -11.11 8.65 6.46
N ASP A 143 -11.05 9.63 5.56
CA ASP A 143 -10.41 10.92 5.84
C ASP A 143 -11.04 11.59 7.07
N ASP A 144 -10.17 12.18 7.88
CA ASP A 144 -10.65 13.06 8.97
C ASP A 144 -11.38 14.27 8.39
N ALA A 145 -12.60 14.49 8.83
CA ALA A 145 -13.46 15.53 8.28
C ALA A 145 -12.93 16.95 8.51
N ALA A 146 -12.16 17.19 9.58
CA ALA A 146 -11.60 18.49 9.89
C ALA A 146 -10.28 18.76 9.16
N ALA A 147 -9.44 17.72 9.04
CA ALA A 147 -8.16 17.80 8.34
C ALA A 147 -8.31 17.61 6.82
N CYS A 148 -9.41 17.02 6.34
CA CYS A 148 -9.63 16.59 4.96
C CYS A 148 -8.46 15.74 4.44
N ARG A 149 -8.00 14.81 5.26
CA ARG A 149 -6.86 13.94 4.99
C ARG A 149 -7.01 12.59 5.63
N GLY A 150 -6.53 11.56 4.95
CA GLY A 150 -6.41 10.23 5.52
C GLY A 150 -5.16 10.09 6.39
N ARG A 151 -5.30 9.33 7.45
CA ARG A 151 -4.25 9.03 8.42
C ARG A 151 -3.77 7.59 8.27
N ALA A 152 -2.47 7.39 8.42
CA ALA A 152 -1.85 6.09 8.65
C ALA A 152 -0.88 6.17 9.82
N ASP A 153 -0.82 5.11 10.62
CA ASP A 153 0.22 4.91 11.61
C ASP A 153 1.35 4.08 10.95
N ALA A 154 2.57 4.60 10.97
CA ALA A 154 3.72 3.98 10.36
C ALA A 154 4.82 3.75 11.39
N TRP A 155 5.63 2.72 11.18
CA TRP A 155 6.84 2.44 11.92
C TRP A 155 8.03 2.29 10.97
N LEU A 156 9.03 3.15 11.12
CA LEU A 156 10.24 3.10 10.32
C LEU A 156 11.37 2.47 11.13
N PRO A 157 11.96 1.36 10.68
CA PRO A 157 13.17 0.80 11.26
C PRO A 157 14.27 1.83 11.34
N GLN A 158 15.29 1.60 12.18
CA GLN A 158 16.47 2.46 12.28
C GLN A 158 17.08 2.73 10.90
N GLY A 159 17.33 4.01 10.61
CA GLY A 159 17.89 4.46 9.33
C GLY A 159 17.33 5.79 8.85
N GLU A 160 17.67 6.11 7.63
CA GLU A 160 17.12 7.27 6.91
C GLU A 160 16.13 6.80 5.86
N TRP A 161 15.03 7.51 5.78
CA TRP A 161 13.90 7.23 4.89
C TRP A 161 13.49 8.50 4.18
N PHE A 162 12.97 8.35 3.00
CA PHE A 162 12.45 9.45 2.20
C PHE A 162 11.02 9.14 1.78
N ASP A 163 10.14 10.12 1.90
CA ASP A 163 8.82 10.01 1.28
C ASP A 163 9.00 9.80 -0.24
N PHE A 164 8.38 8.76 -0.74
CA PHE A 164 8.53 8.34 -2.12
C PHE A 164 8.00 9.39 -3.13
N PHE A 165 7.01 10.17 -2.73
CA PHE A 165 6.34 11.12 -3.62
C PHE A 165 6.93 12.53 -3.57
N ASP A 166 7.35 13.02 -2.40
CA ASP A 166 7.82 14.40 -2.24
C ASP A 166 9.28 14.53 -1.78
N GLY A 167 9.94 13.41 -1.51
CA GLY A 167 11.34 13.37 -1.10
C GLY A 167 11.59 13.86 0.33
N ARG A 168 10.56 14.08 1.15
CA ARG A 168 10.72 14.50 2.55
C ARG A 168 11.50 13.46 3.33
N ARG A 169 12.53 13.92 4.02
CA ARG A 169 13.42 13.07 4.81
C ARG A 169 12.85 12.78 6.18
N TYR A 170 12.90 11.51 6.58
CA TYR A 170 12.59 11.01 7.91
C TYR A 170 13.83 10.32 8.49
N VAL A 171 14.15 10.59 9.74
CA VAL A 171 15.27 9.94 10.44
C VAL A 171 14.70 9.12 11.58
N SER A 172 15.05 7.85 11.61
CA SER A 172 14.81 6.93 12.71
C SER A 172 16.16 6.58 13.33
N SER A 173 16.52 7.28 14.40
CA SER A 173 17.85 7.15 15.05
C SER A 173 17.91 6.04 16.08
N ASP A 174 16.75 5.62 16.61
CA ASP A 174 16.64 4.60 17.65
C ASP A 174 16.68 3.19 17.02
N ALA A 175 17.36 2.25 17.73
CA ALA A 175 17.37 0.84 17.34
C ALA A 175 15.98 0.19 17.36
N ALA A 176 15.08 0.67 18.23
CA ALA A 176 13.67 0.25 18.24
C ALA A 176 12.86 0.78 17.06
N GLY A 177 13.42 1.66 16.25
CA GLY A 177 12.73 2.33 15.17
C GLY A 177 11.97 3.58 15.62
N ARG A 178 11.13 4.12 14.74
CA ARG A 178 10.37 5.34 15.00
C ARG A 178 8.93 5.19 14.54
N ARG A 179 7.98 5.38 15.44
CA ARG A 179 6.56 5.49 15.10
C ARG A 179 6.23 6.90 14.60
N LEU A 180 5.37 6.95 13.60
CA LEU A 180 4.93 8.17 12.94
C LEU A 180 3.42 8.11 12.72
N GLU A 181 2.74 9.20 13.01
CA GLU A 181 1.40 9.46 12.49
C GLU A 181 1.54 10.29 11.22
N VAL A 182 1.05 9.78 10.11
CA VAL A 182 1.27 10.37 8.79
C VAL A 182 -0.07 10.66 8.12
N TRP A 183 -0.21 11.89 7.64
CA TRP A 183 -1.43 12.36 6.99
C TRP A 183 -1.18 12.63 5.50
N ARG A 184 -2.09 12.19 4.64
CA ARG A 184 -2.03 12.44 3.20
C ARG A 184 -3.40 12.86 2.65
N SER A 185 -3.39 13.76 1.68
CA SER A 185 -4.55 14.06 0.84
C SER A 185 -4.93 12.85 -0.02
N LEU A 186 -6.09 12.94 -0.65
CA LEU A 186 -6.68 11.82 -1.40
C LEU A 186 -5.80 11.32 -2.56
N ASP A 187 -4.91 12.16 -3.08
CA ASP A 187 -4.02 11.84 -4.20
C ASP A 187 -2.86 10.91 -3.85
N ARG A 188 -2.59 10.66 -2.55
CA ARG A 188 -1.41 9.91 -2.11
C ARG A 188 -1.68 9.00 -0.93
N THR A 189 -0.83 7.97 -0.81
CA THR A 189 -0.71 7.11 0.38
C THR A 189 0.73 7.19 0.92
N PRO A 190 0.97 7.01 2.23
CA PRO A 190 2.33 7.00 2.76
C PRO A 190 3.17 5.85 2.20
N VAL A 191 4.26 6.20 1.55
CA VAL A 191 5.28 5.26 1.05
C VAL A 191 6.65 5.85 1.36
N PHE A 192 7.53 5.03 1.91
CA PHE A 192 8.86 5.43 2.31
C PHE A 192 9.91 4.61 1.58
N ALA A 193 10.87 5.27 0.96
CA ALA A 193 12.05 4.67 0.38
C ALA A 193 13.21 4.77 1.38
N LYS A 194 13.97 3.70 1.58
CA LYS A 194 15.18 3.76 2.41
C LYS A 194 16.26 4.60 1.74
N ALA A 195 17.16 5.17 2.51
CA ALA A 195 18.33 5.89 1.96
C ALA A 195 19.15 4.96 1.04
N GLY A 196 19.50 5.45 -0.14
CA GLY A 196 20.22 4.68 -1.17
C GLY A 196 19.32 3.74 -1.99
N ALA A 197 18.00 3.77 -1.81
CA ALA A 197 17.07 2.97 -2.61
C ALA A 197 17.16 3.29 -4.10
N ILE A 198 17.05 2.26 -4.91
CA ILE A 198 16.94 2.38 -6.37
C ILE A 198 15.61 1.77 -6.80
N VAL A 199 14.68 2.62 -7.18
CA VAL A 199 13.35 2.23 -7.67
C VAL A 199 13.21 2.72 -9.12
N PRO A 200 13.49 1.89 -10.13
CA PRO A 200 13.32 2.29 -11.52
C PRO A 200 11.83 2.47 -11.86
N LEU A 201 11.51 3.57 -12.52
CA LEU A 201 10.17 3.98 -12.94
C LEU A 201 10.12 4.21 -14.44
#